data_b59df27560f7655ef36ac1a80d87884e
#
_entry.id   b59df27560f7655ef36ac1a80d87884e
#
_cell.length_a   1.000
_cell.length_b   1.000
_cell.length_c   1.000
_cell.angle_alpha   90.00
_cell.angle_beta   90.00
_cell.angle_gamma   90.00
#
_symmetry.space_group_name_H-M   'P 1'
#
loop_
_entity.id
_entity.type
_entity.pdbx_description
1 polymer ?
#
loop_
_entity_poly.entity_id
_entity_poly.type
_entity_poly.pdbx_seq_one_letter_code
_entity_poly.pdbx_strand_id
1 'polypeptide(L)'
;MTRPPAGPEALTRELLTGSGARHTPVRTATERLIAVGYGLTYDAVVAGFPPYERLLEEITTLVARSAPAAVTSSVLDVSCGTGTVAARIAALGYRVTGMDAVGHLVDVARRRWADPGRALTFEHRDIAYEPPSGDGTFDTIVSMHTLYWHPRPEALLAACRRALKPGGHAIFLTYGRPARVRDTFGAIRARHGTVEALRALRWLLPTALFETLRHVDRRYLSEDDFRAAVTGAGFEILEVRETFLGGISRLAWTRVPPSVRG
;
A
#
# COMPACT_ATOMS: atom_id res chain seq x y z
N MET A 1 -31.55 -15.58 -15.83
CA MET A 1 -30.56 -15.99 -16.85
C MET A 1 -29.20 -15.39 -16.45
N THR A 2 -28.37 -16.16 -15.79
CA THR A 2 -27.02 -15.75 -15.37
C THR A 2 -26.05 -15.91 -16.55
N ARG A 3 -25.35 -14.85 -16.87
CA ARG A 3 -24.32 -14.82 -17.92
C ARG A 3 -23.19 -15.80 -17.53
N PRO A 4 -22.72 -16.65 -18.44
CA PRO A 4 -21.62 -17.57 -18.15
C PRO A 4 -20.33 -16.78 -17.84
N PRO A 5 -19.44 -17.33 -16.98
CA PRO A 5 -18.17 -16.68 -16.68
C PRO A 5 -17.34 -16.50 -17.95
N ALA A 6 -16.75 -15.32 -18.10
CA ALA A 6 -15.89 -14.99 -19.24
C ALA A 6 -14.70 -15.97 -19.30
N GLY A 7 -14.47 -16.55 -20.46
CA GLY A 7 -13.35 -17.47 -20.66
C GLY A 7 -11.98 -16.76 -20.56
N PRO A 8 -10.88 -17.52 -20.41
CA PRO A 8 -9.54 -16.96 -20.22
C PRO A 8 -9.09 -15.96 -21.30
N GLU A 9 -9.57 -16.10 -22.53
CA GLU A 9 -9.29 -15.15 -23.61
C GLU A 9 -10.00 -13.81 -23.45
N ALA A 10 -11.21 -13.79 -22.87
CA ALA A 10 -11.93 -12.56 -22.57
C ALA A 10 -11.27 -11.80 -21.42
N LEU A 11 -10.80 -12.50 -20.38
CA LEU A 11 -10.01 -11.93 -19.29
C LEU A 11 -8.70 -11.33 -19.78
N THR A 12 -8.00 -12.03 -20.68
CA THR A 12 -6.75 -11.54 -21.28
C THR A 12 -6.99 -10.30 -22.12
N ARG A 13 -8.08 -10.26 -22.88
CA ARG A 13 -8.44 -9.12 -23.72
C ARG A 13 -8.85 -7.89 -22.89
N GLU A 14 -9.59 -8.09 -21.81
CA GLU A 14 -10.01 -7.02 -20.90
C GLU A 14 -8.81 -6.44 -20.10
N LEU A 15 -7.87 -7.29 -19.70
CA LEU A 15 -6.60 -6.90 -19.09
C LEU A 15 -5.70 -6.11 -20.06
N LEU A 16 -5.77 -6.42 -21.36
CA LEU A 16 -4.95 -5.77 -22.39
C LEU A 16 -5.57 -4.46 -22.92
N THR A 17 -6.90 -4.34 -22.97
CA THR A 17 -7.58 -3.20 -23.61
C THR A 17 -8.05 -2.11 -22.66
N GLY A 18 -8.08 -2.35 -21.32
CA GLY A 18 -8.31 -1.38 -20.24
C GLY A 18 -9.28 -0.25 -20.62
N SER A 19 -10.56 -0.55 -20.74
CA SER A 19 -11.58 0.46 -21.03
C SER A 19 -11.75 1.40 -19.83
N GLY A 20 -11.28 2.63 -19.94
CA GLY A 20 -11.77 3.76 -19.16
C GLY A 20 -10.82 4.54 -18.27
N ALA A 21 -9.63 4.07 -17.94
CA ALA A 21 -8.67 4.86 -17.15
C ALA A 21 -7.67 5.57 -18.05
N ARG A 22 -7.85 6.87 -18.24
CA ARG A 22 -6.82 7.73 -18.83
C ARG A 22 -5.65 7.77 -17.84
N HIS A 23 -4.49 7.24 -18.29
CA HIS A 23 -3.18 7.43 -17.65
C HIS A 23 -2.82 6.60 -16.44
N THR A 24 -2.83 5.27 -16.56
CA THR A 24 -1.93 4.48 -15.72
C THR A 24 -0.70 4.13 -16.58
N PRO A 25 0.53 4.55 -16.21
CA PRO A 25 1.73 4.18 -16.93
C PRO A 25 2.24 2.80 -16.49
N VAL A 26 1.39 1.80 -16.51
CA VAL A 26 1.88 0.42 -16.62
C VAL A 26 2.24 0.28 -18.09
N ARG A 27 3.52 0.48 -18.41
CA ARG A 27 4.03 0.73 -19.77
C ARG A 27 3.78 -0.40 -20.76
N THR A 28 3.54 -1.62 -20.29
CA THR A 28 3.29 -2.78 -21.16
C THR A 28 2.20 -3.70 -20.59
N ALA A 29 1.52 -4.46 -21.47
CA ALA A 29 0.56 -5.49 -21.07
C ALA A 29 1.21 -6.54 -20.16
N THR A 30 2.47 -6.86 -20.37
CA THR A 30 3.26 -7.79 -19.56
C THR A 30 3.45 -7.28 -18.13
N GLU A 31 3.74 -6.00 -17.93
CA GLU A 31 3.90 -5.40 -16.60
C GLU A 31 2.58 -5.42 -15.82
N ARG A 32 1.45 -5.18 -16.50
CA ARG A 32 0.10 -5.33 -15.90
C ARG A 32 -0.16 -6.76 -15.46
N LEU A 33 0.12 -7.73 -16.30
CA LEU A 33 -0.08 -9.15 -16.00
C LEU A 33 0.78 -9.58 -14.80
N ILE A 34 2.04 -9.15 -14.74
CA ILE A 34 2.94 -9.42 -13.62
C ILE A 34 2.43 -8.75 -12.33
N ALA A 35 1.97 -7.49 -12.40
CA ALA A 35 1.44 -6.77 -11.24
C ALA A 35 0.16 -7.43 -10.69
N VAL A 36 -0.74 -7.86 -11.57
CA VAL A 36 -1.95 -8.61 -11.21
C VAL A 36 -1.58 -9.97 -10.60
N GLY A 37 -0.70 -10.73 -11.26
CA GLY A 37 -0.26 -12.04 -10.78
C GLY A 37 0.39 -11.96 -9.40
N TYR A 38 1.25 -10.97 -9.19
CA TYR A 38 1.87 -10.72 -7.88
C TYR A 38 0.83 -10.33 -6.83
N GLY A 39 -0.06 -9.40 -7.13
CA GLY A 39 -1.10 -8.97 -6.20
C GLY A 39 -2.00 -10.12 -5.75
N LEU A 40 -2.37 -11.02 -6.67
CA LEU A 40 -3.19 -12.19 -6.34
C LEU A 40 -2.44 -13.25 -5.53
N THR A 41 -1.15 -13.46 -5.83
CA THR A 41 -0.31 -14.41 -5.09
C THR A 41 0.18 -13.84 -3.76
N TYR A 42 0.26 -12.52 -3.64
CA TYR A 42 0.72 -11.83 -2.44
C TYR A 42 -0.09 -12.22 -1.20
N ASP A 43 -1.42 -12.25 -1.32
CA ASP A 43 -2.30 -12.66 -0.22
C ASP A 43 -1.99 -14.07 0.29
N ALA A 44 -1.73 -15.03 -0.62
CA ALA A 44 -1.34 -16.38 -0.24
C ALA A 44 0.05 -16.42 0.43
N VAL A 45 0.96 -15.55 0.00
CA VAL A 45 2.31 -15.42 0.57
C VAL A 45 2.26 -14.85 1.99
N VAL A 46 1.43 -13.86 2.24
CA VAL A 46 1.35 -13.16 3.54
C VAL A 46 0.36 -13.79 4.51
N ALA A 47 -0.56 -14.63 4.07
CA ALA A 47 -1.55 -15.28 4.93
C ALA A 47 -0.88 -16.08 6.06
N GLY A 48 -1.14 -15.71 7.32
CA GLY A 48 -0.53 -16.31 8.49
C GLY A 48 1.00 -16.16 8.55
N PHE A 49 1.55 -15.12 7.91
CA PHE A 49 2.98 -14.81 7.96
C PHE A 49 3.27 -13.84 9.13
N PRO A 50 3.88 -14.30 10.23
CA PRO A 50 3.97 -13.52 11.46
C PRO A 50 4.64 -12.14 11.29
N PRO A 51 5.69 -11.96 10.46
CA PRO A 51 6.25 -10.63 10.22
C PRO A 51 5.24 -9.67 9.58
N TYR A 52 4.36 -10.15 8.70
CA TYR A 52 3.33 -9.33 8.07
C TYR A 52 2.19 -8.99 9.04
N GLU A 53 1.77 -9.95 9.87
CA GLU A 53 0.77 -9.69 10.92
C GLU A 53 1.26 -8.62 11.90
N ARG A 54 2.53 -8.70 12.34
CA ARG A 54 3.13 -7.64 13.19
C ARG A 54 3.17 -6.28 12.48
N LEU A 55 3.44 -6.26 11.17
CA LEU A 55 3.40 -5.02 10.40
C LEU A 55 1.98 -4.44 10.33
N LEU A 56 0.96 -5.26 10.15
CA LEU A 56 -0.44 -4.83 10.19
C LEU A 56 -0.85 -4.29 11.57
N GLU A 57 -0.40 -4.93 12.65
CA GLU A 57 -0.61 -4.45 14.03
C GLU A 57 0.06 -3.11 14.27
N GLU A 58 1.28 -2.92 13.75
CA GLU A 58 2.03 -1.67 13.81
C GLU A 58 1.27 -0.54 13.09
N ILE A 59 0.80 -0.78 11.86
CA ILE A 59 0.03 0.18 11.07
C ILE A 59 -1.29 0.52 11.78
N THR A 60 -2.05 -0.46 12.21
CA THR A 60 -3.33 -0.24 12.88
C THR A 60 -3.17 0.50 14.21
N THR A 61 -2.10 0.25 14.95
CA THR A 61 -1.75 1.00 16.16
C THR A 61 -1.47 2.47 15.85
N LEU A 62 -0.73 2.76 14.79
CA LEU A 62 -0.48 4.14 14.36
C LEU A 62 -1.76 4.83 13.88
N VAL A 63 -2.64 4.12 13.17
CA VAL A 63 -3.97 4.66 12.79
C VAL A 63 -4.77 5.03 14.04
N ALA A 64 -4.81 4.16 15.04
CA ALA A 64 -5.53 4.43 16.29
C ALA A 64 -4.94 5.62 17.06
N ARG A 65 -3.63 5.80 17.04
CA ARG A 65 -2.95 6.98 17.63
C ARG A 65 -3.24 8.27 16.85
N SER A 66 -3.38 8.15 15.53
CA SER A 66 -3.63 9.28 14.62
C SER A 66 -5.09 9.77 14.67
N ALA A 67 -6.03 8.86 14.85
CA ALA A 67 -7.47 9.13 14.81
C ALA A 67 -8.19 8.27 15.86
N PRO A 68 -8.15 8.66 17.15
CA PRO A 68 -8.68 7.84 18.25
C PRO A 68 -10.20 7.65 18.23
N ALA A 69 -10.95 8.53 17.55
CA ALA A 69 -12.39 8.42 17.42
C ALA A 69 -12.77 7.60 16.17
N ALA A 70 -12.57 6.29 16.19
CA ALA A 70 -12.71 5.40 15.03
C ALA A 70 -14.02 5.59 14.26
N VAL A 71 -15.16 5.59 14.94
CA VAL A 71 -16.51 5.65 14.31
C VAL A 71 -16.72 6.90 13.46
N THR A 72 -16.11 8.03 13.82
CA THR A 72 -16.25 9.31 13.11
C THR A 72 -15.09 9.59 12.17
N SER A 73 -14.00 8.85 12.28
CA SER A 73 -12.78 9.08 11.51
C SER A 73 -12.78 8.36 10.16
N SER A 74 -12.22 9.02 9.17
CA SER A 74 -12.06 8.53 7.80
C SER A 74 -10.61 8.22 7.49
N VAL A 75 -10.36 7.05 6.94
CA VAL A 75 -9.02 6.58 6.57
C VAL A 75 -8.97 6.25 5.08
N LEU A 76 -7.91 6.68 4.40
CA LEU A 76 -7.61 6.32 3.03
C LEU A 76 -6.43 5.34 3.00
N ASP A 77 -6.62 4.19 2.36
CA ASP A 77 -5.56 3.24 2.04
C ASP A 77 -5.16 3.42 0.57
N VAL A 78 -3.97 3.99 0.34
CA VAL A 78 -3.45 4.33 -0.98
C VAL A 78 -2.62 3.18 -1.54
N SER A 79 -2.96 2.73 -2.74
CA SER A 79 -2.46 1.49 -3.36
C SER A 79 -2.82 0.27 -2.53
N CYS A 80 -4.10 0.15 -2.25
CA CYS A 80 -4.65 -0.83 -1.32
C CYS A 80 -4.55 -2.29 -1.81
N GLY A 81 -4.23 -2.52 -3.08
CA GLY A 81 -4.15 -3.84 -3.68
C GLY A 81 -5.45 -4.63 -3.50
N THR A 82 -5.36 -5.82 -2.91
CA THR A 82 -6.52 -6.68 -2.60
C THR A 82 -7.24 -6.30 -1.31
N GLY A 83 -6.93 -5.15 -0.70
CA GLY A 83 -7.67 -4.52 0.39
C GLY A 83 -7.41 -5.06 1.78
N THR A 84 -6.34 -5.83 2.01
CA THR A 84 -6.06 -6.45 3.32
C THR A 84 -5.84 -5.42 4.43
N VAL A 85 -5.08 -4.35 4.16
CA VAL A 85 -4.83 -3.26 5.14
C VAL A 85 -6.12 -2.50 5.41
N ALA A 86 -6.82 -2.08 4.34
CA ALA A 86 -8.10 -1.37 4.45
C ALA A 86 -9.12 -2.16 5.29
N ALA A 87 -9.26 -3.46 5.03
CA ALA A 87 -10.18 -4.33 5.77
C ALA A 87 -9.79 -4.48 7.24
N ARG A 88 -8.48 -4.54 7.55
CA ARG A 88 -8.00 -4.63 8.94
C ARG A 88 -8.33 -3.35 9.71
N ILE A 89 -8.17 -2.18 9.08
CA ILE A 89 -8.51 -0.88 9.67
C ILE A 89 -10.03 -0.75 9.84
N ALA A 90 -10.83 -1.14 8.83
CA ALA A 90 -12.28 -1.11 8.90
C ALA A 90 -12.85 -2.01 10.02
N ALA A 91 -12.19 -3.14 10.31
CA ALA A 91 -12.56 -4.03 11.41
C ALA A 91 -12.42 -3.36 12.80
N LEU A 92 -11.67 -2.27 12.92
CA LEU A 92 -11.55 -1.46 14.12
C LEU A 92 -12.64 -0.36 14.22
N GLY A 93 -13.59 -0.32 13.27
CA GLY A 93 -14.69 0.63 13.28
C GLY A 93 -14.45 1.93 12.49
N TYR A 94 -13.34 2.06 11.77
CA TYR A 94 -13.07 3.21 10.92
C TYR A 94 -13.87 3.16 9.62
N ARG A 95 -14.19 4.35 9.07
CA ARG A 95 -14.65 4.48 7.68
C ARG A 95 -13.43 4.47 6.78
N VAL A 96 -13.33 3.46 5.91
CA VAL A 96 -12.14 3.27 5.09
C VAL A 96 -12.49 3.31 3.61
N THR A 97 -11.69 4.05 2.85
CA THR A 97 -11.66 4.01 1.39
C THR A 97 -10.31 3.43 0.96
N GLY A 98 -10.33 2.33 0.24
CA GLY A 98 -9.14 1.78 -0.43
C GLY A 98 -9.09 2.29 -1.87
N MET A 99 -7.96 2.81 -2.32
CA MET A 99 -7.73 3.21 -3.70
C MET A 99 -6.56 2.44 -4.31
N ASP A 100 -6.75 1.94 -5.53
CA ASP A 100 -5.67 1.31 -6.29
C ASP A 100 -5.80 1.60 -7.79
N ALA A 101 -4.66 1.78 -8.44
CA ALA A 101 -4.56 2.03 -9.87
C ALA A 101 -4.81 0.78 -10.73
N VAL A 102 -4.83 -0.41 -10.13
CA VAL A 102 -5.05 -1.69 -10.83
C VAL A 102 -6.48 -2.17 -10.58
N GLY A 103 -7.36 -1.92 -11.55
CA GLY A 103 -8.80 -2.20 -11.43
C GLY A 103 -9.11 -3.65 -11.04
N HIS A 104 -8.36 -4.62 -11.57
CA HIS A 104 -8.55 -6.03 -11.20
C HIS A 104 -8.32 -6.30 -9.70
N LEU A 105 -7.31 -5.66 -9.08
CA LEU A 105 -7.07 -5.80 -7.63
C LEU A 105 -8.21 -5.17 -6.83
N VAL A 106 -8.73 -4.04 -7.28
CA VAL A 106 -9.91 -3.39 -6.68
C VAL A 106 -11.15 -4.30 -6.75
N ASP A 107 -11.35 -4.97 -7.88
CA ASP A 107 -12.48 -5.91 -8.02
C ASP A 107 -12.31 -7.14 -7.14
N VAL A 108 -11.09 -7.63 -6.93
CA VAL A 108 -10.78 -8.67 -5.94
C VAL A 108 -11.10 -8.16 -4.54
N ALA A 109 -10.64 -6.95 -4.19
CA ALA A 109 -10.88 -6.35 -2.88
C ALA A 109 -12.38 -6.20 -2.59
N ARG A 110 -13.16 -5.68 -3.55
CA ARG A 110 -14.62 -5.54 -3.44
C ARG A 110 -15.32 -6.87 -3.17
N ARG A 111 -14.96 -7.93 -3.91
CA ARG A 111 -15.55 -9.25 -3.72
C ARG A 111 -15.15 -9.89 -2.39
N ARG A 112 -13.89 -9.76 -2.01
CA ARG A 112 -13.34 -10.39 -0.81
C ARG A 112 -13.86 -9.77 0.48
N TRP A 113 -14.02 -8.45 0.48
CA TRP A 113 -14.37 -7.68 1.68
C TRP A 113 -15.79 -7.11 1.64
N ALA A 114 -16.67 -7.68 0.81
CA ALA A 114 -18.08 -7.33 0.76
C ALA A 114 -18.76 -7.64 2.10
N ASP A 115 -18.93 -6.62 2.92
CA ASP A 115 -19.59 -6.69 4.22
C ASP A 115 -20.43 -5.43 4.40
N PRO A 116 -21.78 -5.54 4.31
CA PRO A 116 -22.68 -4.38 4.48
C PRO A 116 -22.59 -3.71 5.85
N GLY A 117 -22.10 -4.42 6.86
CA GLY A 117 -21.92 -3.88 8.22
C GLY A 117 -20.65 -3.04 8.40
N ARG A 118 -19.77 -3.00 7.41
CA ARG A 118 -18.52 -2.23 7.48
C ARG A 118 -18.56 -1.01 6.58
N ALA A 119 -18.10 0.12 7.09
CA ALA A 119 -17.91 1.33 6.31
C ALA A 119 -16.61 1.25 5.50
N LEU A 120 -16.55 0.31 4.55
CA LEU A 120 -15.39 0.00 3.70
C LEU A 120 -15.79 0.07 2.22
N THR A 121 -15.09 0.90 1.47
CA THR A 121 -15.28 1.08 0.02
C THR A 121 -13.96 0.95 -0.72
N PHE A 122 -14.03 0.57 -2.00
CA PHE A 122 -12.84 0.46 -2.85
C PHE A 122 -13.06 1.18 -4.17
N GLU A 123 -12.07 2.00 -4.57
CA GLU A 123 -12.10 2.81 -5.79
C GLU A 123 -10.93 2.44 -6.71
N HIS A 124 -11.26 2.24 -8.01
CA HIS A 124 -10.23 2.11 -9.04
C HIS A 124 -9.75 3.51 -9.41
N ARG A 125 -8.66 3.95 -8.81
CA ARG A 125 -8.12 5.30 -8.96
C ARG A 125 -6.64 5.36 -8.58
N ASP A 126 -5.86 6.12 -9.34
CA ASP A 126 -4.50 6.50 -8.96
C ASP A 126 -4.52 7.93 -8.39
N ILE A 127 -4.28 8.05 -7.10
CA ILE A 127 -4.36 9.33 -6.38
C ILE A 127 -3.40 10.41 -6.95
N ALA A 128 -2.28 10.01 -7.56
CA ALA A 128 -1.31 10.93 -8.14
C ALA A 128 -1.80 11.60 -9.43
N TYR A 129 -2.78 11.01 -10.10
CA TYR A 129 -3.37 11.52 -11.32
C TYR A 129 -4.83 11.95 -11.15
N GLU A 130 -5.55 11.24 -10.29
CA GLU A 130 -6.97 11.46 -10.01
C GLU A 130 -7.17 11.58 -8.49
N PRO A 131 -6.85 12.73 -7.88
CA PRO A 131 -7.03 12.91 -6.45
C PRO A 131 -8.50 12.77 -6.05
N PRO A 132 -8.78 12.38 -4.78
CA PRO A 132 -10.15 12.31 -4.27
C PRO A 132 -10.86 13.64 -4.46
N SER A 133 -12.18 13.58 -4.62
CA SER A 133 -13.01 14.79 -4.71
C SER A 133 -13.01 15.52 -3.37
N GLY A 134 -12.47 16.72 -3.35
CA GLY A 134 -12.36 17.58 -2.16
C GLY A 134 -11.05 17.42 -1.38
N ASP A 135 -10.44 18.55 -1.06
CA ASP A 135 -9.30 18.64 -0.15
C ASP A 135 -9.77 18.41 1.29
N GLY A 136 -8.89 17.90 2.14
CA GLY A 136 -9.19 17.77 3.57
C GLY A 136 -10.31 16.79 3.91
N THR A 137 -10.36 15.66 3.23
CA THR A 137 -11.42 14.64 3.42
C THR A 137 -11.08 13.61 4.50
N PHE A 138 -9.81 13.22 4.61
CA PHE A 138 -9.40 12.11 5.45
C PHE A 138 -8.68 12.56 6.71
N ASP A 139 -8.92 11.86 7.81
CA ASP A 139 -8.22 12.06 9.09
C ASP A 139 -6.85 11.39 9.06
N THR A 140 -6.76 10.22 8.39
CA THR A 140 -5.52 9.46 8.27
C THR A 140 -5.38 8.86 6.87
N ILE A 141 -4.15 8.81 6.37
CA ILE A 141 -3.78 8.10 5.15
C ILE A 141 -2.75 7.02 5.50
N VAL A 142 -2.91 5.84 4.89
CA VAL A 142 -1.92 4.77 4.88
C VAL A 142 -1.48 4.53 3.44
N SER A 143 -0.19 4.40 3.21
CA SER A 143 0.37 4.01 1.91
C SER A 143 1.50 3.02 2.12
N MET A 144 1.27 1.76 1.74
CA MET A 144 2.21 0.67 2.00
C MET A 144 2.92 0.24 0.72
N HIS A 145 4.26 0.35 0.71
CA HIS A 145 5.15 -0.11 -0.36
C HIS A 145 4.79 0.44 -1.75
N THR A 146 4.39 1.71 -1.83
CA THR A 146 4.02 2.37 -3.08
C THR A 146 5.14 3.26 -3.62
N LEU A 147 5.76 4.07 -2.76
CA LEU A 147 6.71 5.13 -3.16
C LEU A 147 7.92 4.59 -3.94
N TYR A 148 8.40 3.38 -3.60
CA TYR A 148 9.61 2.82 -4.21
C TYR A 148 9.45 2.45 -5.70
N TRP A 149 8.23 2.31 -6.18
CA TRP A 149 7.96 1.91 -7.56
C TRP A 149 7.00 2.86 -8.31
N HIS A 150 6.35 3.78 -7.61
CA HIS A 150 5.42 4.69 -8.26
C HIS A 150 6.18 5.63 -9.20
N PRO A 151 5.70 5.85 -10.45
CA PRO A 151 6.41 6.67 -11.45
C PRO A 151 6.49 8.15 -11.06
N ARG A 152 5.57 8.62 -10.21
CA ARG A 152 5.47 10.01 -9.74
C ARG A 152 5.29 10.07 -8.21
N PRO A 153 6.30 9.66 -7.42
CA PRO A 153 6.18 9.59 -5.97
C PRO A 153 5.92 10.96 -5.32
N GLU A 154 6.48 12.03 -5.89
CA GLU A 154 6.26 13.40 -5.41
C GLU A 154 4.80 13.83 -5.61
N ALA A 155 4.19 13.50 -6.76
CA ALA A 155 2.79 13.78 -7.04
C ALA A 155 1.86 12.98 -6.13
N LEU A 156 2.21 11.72 -5.83
CA LEU A 156 1.49 10.87 -4.89
C LEU A 156 1.52 11.48 -3.48
N LEU A 157 2.69 11.87 -2.98
CA LEU A 157 2.83 12.52 -1.68
C LEU A 157 2.04 13.84 -1.61
N ALA A 158 2.13 14.67 -2.66
CA ALA A 158 1.39 15.93 -2.73
C ALA A 158 -0.15 15.70 -2.76
N ALA A 159 -0.61 14.66 -3.44
CA ALA A 159 -2.02 14.28 -3.46
C ALA A 159 -2.50 13.76 -2.09
N CYS A 160 -1.70 12.93 -1.42
CA CYS A 160 -1.96 12.52 -0.04
C CYS A 160 -2.04 13.74 0.89
N ARG A 161 -1.12 14.69 0.74
CA ARG A 161 -1.11 15.93 1.55
C ARG A 161 -2.41 16.73 1.39
N ARG A 162 -2.92 16.89 0.16
CA ARG A 162 -4.18 17.60 -0.11
C ARG A 162 -5.40 16.83 0.42
N ALA A 163 -5.42 15.52 0.30
CA ALA A 163 -6.54 14.69 0.74
C ALA A 163 -6.72 14.67 2.27
N LEU A 164 -5.67 14.97 3.04
CA LEU A 164 -5.71 15.04 4.49
C LEU A 164 -6.27 16.34 5.00
N LYS A 165 -7.07 16.23 6.06
CA LYS A 165 -7.50 17.37 6.86
C LYS A 165 -6.30 18.10 7.48
N PRO A 166 -6.42 19.41 7.78
CA PRO A 166 -5.43 20.10 8.63
C PRO A 166 -5.25 19.33 9.94
N GLY A 167 -4.01 19.05 10.32
CA GLY A 167 -3.67 18.22 11.47
C GLY A 167 -3.83 16.72 11.26
N GLY A 168 -4.30 16.26 10.10
CA GLY A 168 -4.41 14.85 9.74
C GLY A 168 -3.07 14.17 9.59
N HIS A 169 -3.04 12.85 9.70
CA HIS A 169 -1.82 12.05 9.74
C HIS A 169 -1.64 11.19 8.49
N ALA A 170 -0.37 10.92 8.13
CA ALA A 170 -0.07 9.90 7.14
C ALA A 170 0.97 8.90 7.67
N ILE A 171 0.78 7.64 7.26
CA ILE A 171 1.68 6.52 7.55
C ILE A 171 2.20 6.03 6.21
N PHE A 172 3.45 6.35 5.90
CA PHE A 172 4.10 5.92 4.69
C PHE A 172 5.06 4.79 4.98
N LEU A 173 4.95 3.70 4.24
CA LEU A 173 5.87 2.58 4.28
C LEU A 173 6.47 2.36 2.89
N THR A 174 7.81 2.31 2.81
CA THR A 174 8.53 2.06 1.56
C THR A 174 9.68 1.09 1.79
N TYR A 175 10.14 0.42 0.73
CA TYR A 175 11.37 -0.35 0.82
C TYR A 175 12.58 0.59 0.82
N GLY A 176 13.44 0.44 1.81
CA GLY A 176 14.71 1.17 1.94
C GLY A 176 15.88 0.47 1.25
N ARG A 177 15.74 -0.82 0.97
CA ARG A 177 16.74 -1.64 0.28
C ARG A 177 16.09 -2.86 -0.40
N PRO A 178 16.75 -3.44 -1.42
CA PRO A 178 16.29 -4.68 -2.03
C PRO A 178 16.20 -5.80 -0.99
N ALA A 179 15.19 -6.65 -1.14
CA ALA A 179 15.06 -7.88 -0.37
C ALA A 179 16.07 -8.93 -0.87
N ARG A 180 17.36 -8.73 -0.58
CA ARG A 180 18.38 -9.72 -0.90
C ARG A 180 18.15 -10.97 -0.06
N VAL A 181 17.73 -12.07 -0.68
CA VAL A 181 17.31 -13.31 0.00
C VAL A 181 18.35 -13.76 1.01
N ARG A 182 19.63 -13.86 0.60
CA ARG A 182 20.71 -14.34 1.46
C ARG A 182 20.95 -13.44 2.67
N ASP A 183 21.05 -12.13 2.44
CA ASP A 183 21.38 -11.16 3.49
C ASP A 183 20.22 -11.03 4.48
N THR A 184 18.98 -10.95 3.95
CA THR A 184 17.78 -10.85 4.78
C THR A 184 17.54 -12.13 5.57
N PHE A 185 17.75 -13.32 4.96
CA PHE A 185 17.68 -14.59 5.67
C PHE A 185 18.71 -14.65 6.81
N GLY A 186 19.96 -14.24 6.55
CA GLY A 186 21.02 -14.20 7.56
C GLY A 186 20.67 -13.26 8.72
N ALA A 187 20.17 -12.07 8.43
CA ALA A 187 19.74 -11.10 9.45
C ALA A 187 18.58 -11.61 10.31
N ILE A 188 17.57 -12.24 9.69
CA ILE A 188 16.43 -12.82 10.44
C ILE A 188 16.92 -13.99 11.29
N ARG A 189 17.76 -14.86 10.74
CA ARG A 189 18.33 -15.99 11.49
C ARG A 189 19.10 -15.55 12.73
N ALA A 190 19.89 -14.50 12.59
CA ALA A 190 20.68 -13.96 13.70
C ALA A 190 19.81 -13.34 14.80
N ARG A 191 18.69 -12.67 14.43
CA ARG A 191 17.82 -11.96 15.39
C ARG A 191 16.68 -12.82 15.94
N HIS A 192 16.13 -13.73 15.14
CA HIS A 192 14.87 -14.44 15.42
C HIS A 192 14.98 -15.96 15.29
N GLY A 193 16.17 -16.49 14.99
CA GLY A 193 16.43 -17.90 14.87
C GLY A 193 16.10 -18.49 13.48
N THR A 194 16.52 -19.76 13.29
CA THR A 194 16.47 -20.47 12.00
C THR A 194 15.04 -20.71 11.52
N VAL A 195 14.11 -21.02 12.42
CA VAL A 195 12.70 -21.29 12.06
C VAL A 195 12.04 -20.06 11.44
N GLU A 196 12.24 -18.90 12.02
CA GLU A 196 11.69 -17.64 11.46
C GLU A 196 12.36 -17.26 10.14
N ALA A 197 13.67 -17.52 10.00
CA ALA A 197 14.37 -17.31 8.74
C ALA A 197 13.85 -18.22 7.62
N LEU A 198 13.56 -19.49 7.91
CA LEU A 198 12.95 -20.41 6.95
C LEU A 198 11.53 -20.00 6.57
N ARG A 199 10.73 -19.56 7.53
CA ARG A 199 9.40 -19.01 7.27
C ARG A 199 9.44 -17.77 6.36
N ALA A 200 10.47 -16.92 6.53
CA ALA A 200 10.65 -15.74 5.72
C ALA A 200 10.91 -16.04 4.24
N LEU A 201 11.45 -17.21 3.89
CA LEU A 201 11.66 -17.63 2.50
C LEU A 201 10.36 -17.66 1.69
N ARG A 202 9.24 -17.95 2.35
CA ARG A 202 7.90 -17.91 1.73
C ARG A 202 7.59 -16.54 1.09
N TRP A 203 8.09 -15.47 1.67
CA TRP A 203 7.94 -14.11 1.16
C TRP A 203 9.15 -13.68 0.31
N LEU A 204 10.36 -14.00 0.76
CA LEU A 204 11.60 -13.55 0.12
C LEU A 204 11.74 -14.09 -1.30
N LEU A 205 11.44 -15.38 -1.54
CA LEU A 205 11.61 -15.99 -2.85
C LEU A 205 10.64 -15.44 -3.91
N PRO A 206 9.30 -15.37 -3.67
CA PRO A 206 8.39 -14.76 -4.62
C PRO A 206 8.68 -13.28 -4.88
N THR A 207 9.06 -12.53 -3.84
CA THR A 207 9.40 -11.11 -3.97
C THR A 207 10.66 -10.91 -4.81
N ALA A 208 11.71 -11.68 -4.56
CA ALA A 208 12.95 -11.62 -5.35
C ALA A 208 12.72 -12.00 -6.81
N LEU A 209 11.89 -13.03 -7.08
CA LEU A 209 11.50 -13.40 -8.43
C LEU A 209 10.70 -12.28 -9.11
N PHE A 210 9.70 -11.74 -8.43
CA PHE A 210 8.90 -10.64 -8.92
C PHE A 210 9.77 -9.40 -9.22
N GLU A 211 10.69 -9.08 -8.32
CA GLU A 211 11.62 -7.98 -8.51
C GLU A 211 12.56 -8.18 -9.70
N THR A 212 12.97 -9.42 -10.04
CA THR A 212 13.79 -9.71 -11.20
C THR A 212 13.01 -9.64 -12.50
N LEU A 213 11.76 -10.06 -12.51
CA LEU A 213 10.92 -10.10 -13.71
C LEU A 213 10.36 -8.72 -14.08
N ARG A 214 10.28 -7.81 -13.11
CA ARG A 214 9.70 -6.50 -13.29
C ARG A 214 10.75 -5.48 -13.75
N HIS A 215 10.58 -4.92 -14.94
CA HIS A 215 11.43 -3.88 -15.53
C HIS A 215 10.97 -2.45 -15.13
N VAL A 216 10.70 -2.22 -13.85
CA VAL A 216 10.33 -0.90 -13.34
C VAL A 216 11.53 -0.28 -12.64
N ASP A 217 11.78 1.00 -12.88
CA ASP A 217 12.76 1.79 -12.15
C ASP A 217 12.38 1.83 -10.67
N ARG A 218 13.15 1.14 -9.85
CA ARG A 218 12.93 1.05 -8.40
C ARG A 218 13.76 2.11 -7.70
N ARG A 219 13.11 2.85 -6.83
CA ARG A 219 13.78 3.83 -5.99
C ARG A 219 13.76 3.34 -4.55
N TYR A 220 14.80 2.61 -4.16
CA TYR A 220 15.03 2.32 -2.76
C TYR A 220 15.51 3.60 -2.09
N LEU A 221 14.67 4.19 -1.25
CA LEU A 221 14.99 5.45 -0.60
C LEU A 221 15.90 5.21 0.61
N SER A 222 17.02 5.90 0.70
CA SER A 222 17.77 6.03 1.96
C SER A 222 16.87 6.67 3.02
N GLU A 223 17.27 6.67 4.29
CA GLU A 223 16.48 7.37 5.32
C GLU A 223 16.42 8.87 5.03
N ASP A 224 17.53 9.47 4.63
CA ASP A 224 17.62 10.89 4.32
C ASP A 224 16.76 11.26 3.11
N ASP A 225 16.81 10.47 2.03
CA ASP A 225 15.97 10.69 0.84
C ASP A 225 14.48 10.54 1.17
N PHE A 226 14.13 9.56 2.01
CA PHE A 226 12.75 9.35 2.43
C PHE A 226 12.24 10.51 3.30
N ARG A 227 13.07 10.97 4.26
CA ARG A 227 12.77 12.17 5.06
C ARG A 227 12.61 13.39 4.17
N ALA A 228 13.55 13.61 3.25
CA ALA A 228 13.53 14.75 2.34
C ALA A 228 12.27 14.73 1.44
N ALA A 229 11.90 13.58 0.88
CA ALA A 229 10.68 13.44 0.06
C ALA A 229 9.40 13.77 0.84
N VAL A 230 9.29 13.25 2.07
CA VAL A 230 8.12 13.45 2.94
C VAL A 230 8.03 14.91 3.41
N THR A 231 9.12 15.49 3.89
CA THR A 231 9.14 16.90 4.31
C THR A 231 8.97 17.86 3.15
N GLY A 232 9.57 17.56 1.99
CA GLY A 232 9.39 18.34 0.75
C GLY A 232 7.95 18.37 0.26
N ALA A 233 7.16 17.34 0.57
CA ALA A 233 5.72 17.32 0.31
C ALA A 233 4.89 18.10 1.35
N GLY A 234 5.51 18.70 2.36
CA GLY A 234 4.86 19.53 3.38
C GLY A 234 4.31 18.76 4.57
N PHE A 235 4.86 17.58 4.85
CA PHE A 235 4.55 16.83 6.08
C PHE A 235 5.56 17.13 7.18
N GLU A 236 5.08 17.19 8.41
CA GLU A 236 5.88 17.12 9.62
C GLU A 236 6.11 15.65 9.98
N ILE A 237 7.35 15.24 10.13
CA ILE A 237 7.71 13.88 10.54
C ILE A 237 7.65 13.77 12.06
N LEU A 238 6.82 12.87 12.56
CA LEU A 238 6.71 12.54 13.98
C LEU A 238 7.65 11.41 14.35
N GLU A 239 7.78 10.41 13.48
CA GLU A 239 8.65 9.26 13.68
C GLU A 239 9.09 8.68 12.33
N VAL A 240 10.37 8.29 12.22
CA VAL A 240 10.87 7.42 11.13
C VAL A 240 11.66 6.29 11.74
N ARG A 241 11.40 5.07 11.26
CA ARG A 241 12.13 3.88 11.71
C ARG A 241 12.19 2.80 10.64
N GLU A 242 13.11 1.88 10.81
CA GLU A 242 13.13 0.63 10.05
C GLU A 242 12.12 -0.36 10.63
N THR A 243 11.45 -1.10 9.75
CA THR A 243 10.51 -2.15 10.12
C THR A 243 10.52 -3.28 9.09
N PHE A 244 9.72 -4.33 9.34
CA PHE A 244 9.51 -5.46 8.48
C PHE A 244 10.79 -6.23 8.10
N LEU A 245 10.80 -7.55 8.28
CA LEU A 245 11.85 -8.50 7.85
C LEU A 245 13.29 -8.02 8.10
N GLY A 246 13.59 -7.61 9.33
CA GLY A 246 14.93 -7.16 9.69
C GLY A 246 15.31 -5.78 9.14
N GLY A 247 14.31 -4.92 8.95
CA GLY A 247 14.54 -3.51 8.58
C GLY A 247 14.71 -3.29 7.08
N ILE A 248 14.04 -4.11 6.23
CA ILE A 248 14.06 -3.86 4.78
C ILE A 248 13.15 -2.70 4.39
N SER A 249 12.18 -2.36 5.21
CA SER A 249 11.25 -1.27 4.99
C SER A 249 11.53 -0.12 5.95
N ARG A 250 11.21 1.09 5.48
CA ARG A 250 11.17 2.31 6.28
C ARG A 250 9.74 2.77 6.43
N LEU A 251 9.36 3.06 7.67
CA LEU A 251 8.07 3.61 8.03
C LEU A 251 8.25 5.06 8.48
N ALA A 252 7.44 5.97 7.95
CA ALA A 252 7.31 7.33 8.45
C ALA A 252 5.88 7.53 8.97
N TRP A 253 5.76 7.94 10.22
CA TRP A 253 4.54 8.48 10.78
C TRP A 253 4.63 10.01 10.76
N THR A 254 3.65 10.64 10.14
CA THR A 254 3.72 12.06 9.78
C THR A 254 2.40 12.77 10.06
N ARG A 255 2.44 14.08 10.07
CA ARG A 255 1.29 14.94 10.27
C ARG A 255 1.29 16.09 9.25
N VAL A 256 0.10 16.48 8.80
CA VAL A 256 -0.09 17.77 8.15
C VAL A 256 -0.08 18.85 9.23
N PRO A 257 0.80 19.87 9.14
CA PRO A 257 0.76 20.98 10.09
C PRO A 257 -0.66 21.55 10.20
N PRO A 258 -1.15 21.85 11.41
CA PRO A 258 -2.43 22.53 11.57
C PRO A 258 -2.38 23.88 10.82
N SER A 259 -3.49 24.26 10.19
CA SER A 259 -3.58 25.59 9.61
C SER A 259 -3.42 26.62 10.73
N VAL A 260 -2.41 27.47 10.62
CA VAL A 260 -2.31 28.64 11.47
C VAL A 260 -3.54 29.49 11.14
N ARG A 261 -4.53 29.54 12.05
CA ARG A 261 -5.61 30.50 11.94
C ARG A 261 -4.96 31.87 12.16
N GLY A 262 -4.83 32.65 11.07
CA GLY A 262 -4.52 34.06 11.14
C GLY A 262 -5.69 34.83 11.75
#